data_5e5b655d295c95c762f7bc5ca68be409
#
_entry.id   5e5b655d295c95c762f7bc5ca68be409
#
_cell.length_a   1.000
_cell.length_b   1.000
_cell.length_c   1.000
_cell.angle_alpha   90.00
_cell.angle_beta   90.00
_cell.angle_gamma   90.00
#
_symmetry.space_group_name_H-M   'P 1'
#
loop_
_entity.id
_entity.type
_entity.pdbx_description
1 polymer ?
#
loop_
_entity_poly.entity_id
_entity_poly.type
_entity_poly.pdbx_seq_one_letter_code
_entity_poly.pdbx_strand_id
1 'polypeptide(L)'
;MKFLTSGKVKDIYDVDEDTILFKFSDRVSAYDVKFKQDIPRKGEVLCKFAEFWFNELPVANHFVRRESDTEIVVKKMKMIPLECVVRGYFYGSLVNRWKKGEVKVPDGTDTTLAAKLPEPIFDPTTKSEHDIPVNKSKALEMKLVTEEQYCWLEKTSIEIYKKMAHIANNVGFILADLKLEFGMLDGQITLGDSIGPDEYRLWPKESFQVGKIQEAYDKQLLRDWLTANGYQKQFDDARDTGQEPVAPEIPQDIIAKMTERYVTAYEKLTGKSL
;
A
#
# COMPACT_ATOMS: atom_id res chain seq x y z
N MET A 1 -27.18 -6.63 -5.59
CA MET A 1 -25.94 -5.83 -5.58
C MET A 1 -25.74 -5.16 -6.92
N LYS A 2 -25.37 -3.88 -6.94
CA LYS A 2 -25.12 -3.10 -8.17
C LYS A 2 -23.63 -2.82 -8.26
N PHE A 3 -23.00 -3.10 -9.42
CA PHE A 3 -21.61 -2.72 -9.67
C PHE A 3 -21.45 -1.20 -9.65
N LEU A 4 -20.42 -0.71 -8.93
CA LEU A 4 -20.11 0.71 -8.84
C LEU A 4 -18.86 1.07 -9.64
N THR A 5 -17.74 0.39 -9.38
CA THR A 5 -16.46 0.69 -10.02
C THR A 5 -15.48 -0.48 -9.90
N SER A 6 -14.45 -0.47 -10.76
CA SER A 6 -13.34 -1.43 -10.74
C SER A 6 -12.03 -0.70 -10.46
N GLY A 7 -11.34 -1.09 -9.39
CA GLY A 7 -10.01 -0.62 -9.05
C GLY A 7 -8.89 -1.50 -9.62
N LYS A 8 -7.66 -1.23 -9.16
CA LYS A 8 -6.47 -2.00 -9.56
C LYS A 8 -6.48 -3.45 -9.03
N VAL A 9 -7.09 -3.68 -7.86
CA VAL A 9 -7.04 -4.97 -7.15
C VAL A 9 -8.41 -5.49 -6.71
N LYS A 10 -9.46 -4.68 -6.77
CA LYS A 10 -10.80 -5.06 -6.33
C LYS A 10 -11.89 -4.35 -7.12
N ASP A 11 -13.04 -4.99 -7.19
CA ASP A 11 -14.30 -4.42 -7.70
C ASP A 11 -15.17 -4.02 -6.52
N ILE A 12 -15.93 -2.94 -6.67
CA ILE A 12 -16.79 -2.38 -5.63
C ILE A 12 -18.24 -2.47 -6.09
N TYR A 13 -19.08 -3.02 -5.22
CA TYR A 13 -20.51 -3.18 -5.45
C TYR A 13 -21.30 -2.49 -4.35
N ASP A 14 -22.42 -1.91 -4.72
CA ASP A 14 -23.43 -1.39 -3.79
C ASP A 14 -24.23 -2.54 -3.19
N VAL A 15 -24.31 -2.62 -1.87
CA VAL A 15 -25.07 -3.66 -1.17
C VAL A 15 -26.41 -3.12 -0.72
N ASP A 16 -26.39 -2.05 0.06
CA ASP A 16 -27.55 -1.36 0.62
C ASP A 16 -27.25 0.13 0.84
N GLU A 17 -28.06 0.86 1.61
CA GLU A 17 -27.91 2.28 1.85
C GLU A 17 -26.57 2.61 2.53
N ASP A 18 -26.12 1.77 3.46
CA ASP A 18 -24.99 2.04 4.35
C ASP A 18 -23.71 1.27 3.98
N THR A 19 -23.82 0.22 3.16
CA THR A 19 -22.70 -0.71 2.92
C THR A 19 -22.37 -0.93 1.47
N ILE A 20 -21.10 -1.26 1.22
CA ILE A 20 -20.57 -1.70 -0.05
C ILE A 20 -19.79 -3.01 0.13
N LEU A 21 -19.67 -3.77 -0.96
CA LEU A 21 -18.87 -4.98 -1.00
C LEU A 21 -17.61 -4.72 -1.81
N PHE A 22 -16.46 -5.10 -1.24
CA PHE A 22 -15.19 -5.20 -1.93
C PHE A 22 -14.98 -6.65 -2.38
N LYS A 23 -14.87 -6.85 -3.67
CA LYS A 23 -14.51 -8.13 -4.28
C LYS A 23 -13.09 -8.07 -4.77
N PHE A 24 -12.18 -8.68 -4.03
CA PHE A 24 -10.75 -8.74 -4.38
C PHE A 24 -10.52 -9.68 -5.55
N SER A 25 -9.52 -9.36 -6.35
CA SER A 25 -9.17 -10.11 -7.55
C SER A 25 -7.69 -10.46 -7.59
N ASP A 26 -7.35 -11.40 -8.43
CA ASP A 26 -5.98 -11.83 -8.69
C ASP A 26 -5.23 -10.87 -9.64
N ARG A 27 -5.91 -9.83 -10.13
CA ARG A 27 -5.34 -8.82 -11.03
C ARG A 27 -4.08 -8.19 -10.44
N VAL A 28 -3.11 -7.91 -11.30
CA VAL A 28 -1.90 -7.20 -10.92
C VAL A 28 -1.66 -5.99 -11.82
N SER A 29 -1.13 -4.93 -11.22
CA SER A 29 -0.66 -3.74 -11.90
C SER A 29 0.65 -3.26 -11.28
N ALA A 30 1.54 -2.71 -12.08
CA ALA A 30 2.74 -2.04 -11.61
C ALA A 30 3.04 -0.84 -12.52
N TYR A 31 3.57 0.26 -11.94
CA TYR A 31 3.82 1.51 -12.68
C TYR A 31 2.59 1.98 -13.47
N ASP A 32 1.38 1.88 -12.88
CA ASP A 32 0.08 2.22 -13.46
C ASP A 32 -0.28 1.47 -14.77
N VAL A 33 0.42 0.37 -15.04
CA VAL A 33 0.13 -0.54 -16.15
C VAL A 33 -0.54 -1.80 -15.60
N LYS A 34 -1.70 -2.17 -16.19
CA LYS A 34 -2.42 -3.41 -15.86
C LYS A 34 -1.89 -4.56 -16.71
N PHE A 35 -1.63 -5.70 -16.08
CA PHE A 35 -1.17 -6.92 -16.75
C PHE A 35 -2.37 -7.80 -17.11
N LYS A 36 -2.19 -8.64 -18.14
CA LYS A 36 -3.22 -9.60 -18.59
C LYS A 36 -3.26 -10.85 -17.72
N GLN A 37 -2.10 -11.20 -17.12
CA GLN A 37 -2.00 -12.35 -16.25
C GLN A 37 -2.41 -11.98 -14.82
N ASP A 38 -2.99 -12.95 -14.15
CA ASP A 38 -3.34 -12.90 -12.74
C ASP A 38 -2.23 -13.51 -11.88
N ILE A 39 -2.16 -13.10 -10.62
CA ILE A 39 -1.34 -13.74 -9.59
C ILE A 39 -2.27 -14.64 -8.76
N PRO A 40 -2.20 -15.97 -8.91
CA PRO A 40 -3.11 -16.89 -8.26
C PRO A 40 -3.20 -16.67 -6.75
N ARG A 41 -4.41 -16.72 -6.20
CA ARG A 41 -4.73 -16.54 -4.78
C ARG A 41 -4.47 -15.13 -4.22
N LYS A 42 -4.03 -14.17 -5.05
CA LYS A 42 -3.77 -12.80 -4.58
C LYS A 42 -5.02 -12.15 -3.98
N GLY A 43 -6.17 -12.29 -4.63
CA GLY A 43 -7.45 -11.77 -4.13
C GLY A 43 -7.82 -12.34 -2.77
N GLU A 44 -7.61 -13.64 -2.57
CA GLU A 44 -7.82 -14.31 -1.28
C GLU A 44 -6.89 -13.74 -0.20
N VAL A 45 -5.60 -13.61 -0.49
CA VAL A 45 -4.61 -13.03 0.43
C VAL A 45 -4.98 -11.61 0.82
N LEU A 46 -5.32 -10.75 -0.15
CA LEU A 46 -5.68 -9.35 0.11
C LEU A 46 -6.95 -9.24 0.96
N CYS A 47 -7.96 -10.06 0.67
CA CYS A 47 -9.21 -10.11 1.43
C CYS A 47 -8.98 -10.51 2.89
N LYS A 48 -8.25 -11.60 3.11
CA LYS A 48 -7.95 -12.12 4.45
C LYS A 48 -7.01 -11.21 5.24
N PHE A 49 -6.06 -10.52 4.59
CA PHE A 49 -5.25 -9.48 5.25
C PHE A 49 -6.07 -8.27 5.65
N ALA A 50 -7.00 -7.82 4.81
CA ALA A 50 -7.89 -6.72 5.18
C ALA A 50 -8.68 -7.05 6.44
N GLU A 51 -9.32 -8.23 6.52
CA GLU A 51 -10.01 -8.72 7.72
C GLU A 51 -9.05 -8.78 8.93
N PHE A 52 -7.86 -9.35 8.77
CA PHE A 52 -6.88 -9.49 9.85
C PHE A 52 -6.48 -8.12 10.41
N TRP A 53 -6.06 -7.18 9.57
CA TRP A 53 -5.59 -5.88 10.04
C TRP A 53 -6.71 -5.03 10.65
N PHE A 54 -7.92 -5.07 10.09
CA PHE A 54 -9.05 -4.36 10.68
C PHE A 54 -9.42 -4.87 12.08
N ASN A 55 -9.21 -6.15 12.35
CA ASN A 55 -9.44 -6.72 13.68
C ASN A 55 -8.27 -6.50 14.65
N GLU A 56 -7.02 -6.43 14.16
CA GLU A 56 -5.83 -6.30 15.01
C GLU A 56 -5.50 -4.85 15.39
N LEU A 57 -5.89 -3.88 14.56
CA LEU A 57 -5.53 -2.49 14.76
C LEU A 57 -6.52 -1.80 15.73
N PRO A 58 -6.01 -1.08 16.77
CA PRO A 58 -6.84 -0.43 17.78
C PRO A 58 -7.38 0.93 17.28
N VAL A 59 -7.98 0.96 16.10
CA VAL A 59 -8.52 2.16 15.47
C VAL A 59 -9.89 1.85 14.86
N ALA A 60 -10.82 2.80 14.95
CA ALA A 60 -12.12 2.67 14.28
C ALA A 60 -11.91 2.46 12.79
N ASN A 61 -12.59 1.46 12.22
CA ASN A 61 -12.49 1.13 10.81
C ASN A 61 -13.86 0.78 10.23
N HIS A 62 -13.94 0.71 8.92
CA HIS A 62 -15.20 0.52 8.20
C HIS A 62 -15.57 -0.96 7.95
N PHE A 63 -14.78 -1.90 8.41
CA PHE A 63 -15.03 -3.33 8.22
C PHE A 63 -16.32 -3.76 8.95
N VAL A 64 -17.14 -4.54 8.27
CA VAL A 64 -18.37 -5.13 8.84
C VAL A 64 -18.21 -6.63 8.99
N ARG A 65 -17.91 -7.33 7.90
CA ARG A 65 -17.73 -8.79 7.91
C ARG A 65 -17.05 -9.28 6.62
N ARG A 66 -16.48 -10.47 6.67
CA ARG A 66 -16.07 -11.21 5.48
C ARG A 66 -17.24 -12.05 4.96
N GLU A 67 -17.49 -11.96 3.67
CA GLU A 67 -18.59 -12.66 2.99
C GLU A 67 -18.11 -13.96 2.33
N SER A 68 -16.89 -13.97 1.78
CA SER A 68 -16.24 -15.13 1.17
C SER A 68 -14.72 -15.02 1.30
N ASP A 69 -13.98 -15.94 0.68
CA ASP A 69 -12.50 -15.86 0.67
C ASP A 69 -11.95 -14.65 -0.08
N THR A 70 -12.75 -14.02 -0.93
CA THR A 70 -12.33 -12.85 -1.72
C THR A 70 -13.23 -11.63 -1.53
N GLU A 71 -14.20 -11.66 -0.61
CA GLU A 71 -15.20 -10.61 -0.48
C GLU A 71 -15.37 -10.16 0.97
N ILE A 72 -15.34 -8.85 1.19
CA ILE A 72 -15.69 -8.22 2.47
C ILE A 72 -16.79 -7.18 2.28
N VAL A 73 -17.64 -7.04 3.28
CA VAL A 73 -18.61 -5.95 3.39
C VAL A 73 -18.02 -4.88 4.30
N VAL A 74 -18.10 -3.63 3.86
CA VAL A 74 -17.60 -2.47 4.58
C VAL A 74 -18.63 -1.34 4.57
N LYS A 75 -18.58 -0.44 5.56
CA LYS A 75 -19.45 0.75 5.59
C LYS A 75 -19.05 1.75 4.51
N LYS A 76 -20.01 2.42 3.91
CA LYS A 76 -19.78 3.57 3.03
C LYS A 76 -19.20 4.72 3.83
N MET A 77 -18.20 5.39 3.26
CA MET A 77 -17.56 6.56 3.88
C MET A 77 -17.31 7.64 2.83
N LYS A 78 -17.25 8.88 3.28
CA LYS A 78 -16.68 9.96 2.47
C LYS A 78 -15.16 9.90 2.60
N MET A 79 -14.47 9.38 1.60
CA MET A 79 -13.02 9.25 1.63
C MET A 79 -12.33 10.61 1.74
N ILE A 80 -11.29 10.69 2.58
CA ILE A 80 -10.40 11.83 2.66
C ILE A 80 -9.43 11.75 1.48
N PRO A 81 -9.26 12.82 0.68
CA PRO A 81 -8.47 12.79 -0.55
C PRO A 81 -6.96 12.88 -0.27
N LEU A 82 -6.47 12.11 0.69
CA LEU A 82 -5.08 12.04 1.11
C LEU A 82 -4.71 10.56 1.35
N GLU A 83 -3.63 10.11 0.73
CA GLU A 83 -3.00 8.84 1.07
C GLU A 83 -1.97 9.06 2.18
N CYS A 84 -2.15 8.37 3.28
CA CYS A 84 -1.32 8.49 4.47
C CYS A 84 -0.15 7.49 4.39
N VAL A 85 0.98 7.93 3.84
CA VAL A 85 2.18 7.11 3.74
C VAL A 85 3.06 7.34 4.97
N VAL A 86 3.46 6.25 5.62
CA VAL A 86 4.43 6.28 6.73
C VAL A 86 5.67 5.50 6.32
N ARG A 87 6.84 6.10 6.52
CA ARG A 87 8.12 5.49 6.17
C ARG A 87 8.98 5.27 7.41
N GLY A 88 9.43 4.05 7.59
CA GLY A 88 10.38 3.69 8.65
C GLY A 88 11.80 3.50 8.15
N TYR A 89 12.00 3.47 6.84
CA TYR A 89 13.28 3.24 6.20
C TYR A 89 13.52 4.19 5.03
N PHE A 90 14.78 4.53 4.77
CA PHE A 90 15.19 5.36 3.65
C PHE A 90 15.16 4.55 2.35
N TYR A 91 13.98 4.45 1.72
CA TYR A 91 13.74 3.59 0.57
C TYR A 91 12.66 4.13 -0.39
N GLY A 92 12.57 3.53 -1.58
CA GLY A 92 11.55 3.84 -2.57
C GLY A 92 11.61 5.27 -3.10
N SER A 93 10.45 5.91 -3.30
CA SER A 93 10.37 7.28 -3.85
C SER A 93 11.01 8.35 -2.95
N LEU A 94 11.11 8.10 -1.65
CA LEU A 94 11.79 9.01 -0.71
C LEU A 94 13.24 9.27 -1.12
N VAL A 95 13.97 8.22 -1.54
CA VAL A 95 15.38 8.32 -1.96
C VAL A 95 15.54 9.25 -3.17
N ASN A 96 14.70 9.07 -4.19
CA ASN A 96 14.77 9.87 -5.40
C ASN A 96 14.39 11.34 -5.14
N ARG A 97 13.36 11.57 -4.34
CA ARG A 97 12.91 12.91 -3.94
C ARG A 97 13.95 13.64 -3.08
N TRP A 98 14.58 12.91 -2.16
CA TRP A 98 15.67 13.47 -1.35
C TRP A 98 16.87 13.86 -2.23
N LYS A 99 17.29 13.03 -3.18
CA LYS A 99 18.39 13.35 -4.12
C LYS A 99 18.09 14.58 -4.97
N LYS A 100 16.82 14.84 -5.28
CA LYS A 100 16.37 16.03 -6.02
C LYS A 100 16.16 17.26 -5.12
N GLY A 101 16.31 17.13 -3.79
CA GLY A 101 16.03 18.21 -2.83
C GLY A 101 14.55 18.53 -2.62
N GLU A 102 13.65 17.63 -3.07
CA GLU A 102 12.19 17.80 -2.98
C GLU A 102 11.63 17.43 -1.59
N VAL A 103 12.39 16.73 -0.77
CA VAL A 103 12.01 16.33 0.59
C VAL A 103 13.22 16.40 1.51
N LYS A 104 12.96 16.81 2.75
CA LYS A 104 13.95 16.75 3.83
C LYS A 104 13.69 15.50 4.68
N VAL A 105 14.74 14.86 5.14
CA VAL A 105 14.70 13.83 6.17
C VAL A 105 15.17 14.41 7.50
N PRO A 106 14.82 13.82 8.66
CA PRO A 106 15.29 14.29 9.96
C PRO A 106 16.82 14.39 10.04
N ASP A 107 17.32 15.33 10.81
CA ASP A 107 18.77 15.49 11.02
C ASP A 107 19.35 14.20 11.63
N GLY A 108 20.55 13.82 11.18
CA GLY A 108 21.20 12.60 11.61
C GLY A 108 20.68 11.32 10.93
N THR A 109 19.77 11.43 9.97
CA THR A 109 19.34 10.27 9.16
C THR A 109 20.51 9.70 8.36
N ASP A 110 20.74 8.39 8.51
CA ASP A 110 21.60 7.66 7.56
C ASP A 110 20.85 7.56 6.22
N THR A 111 21.40 8.21 5.18
CA THR A 111 20.84 8.24 3.83
C THR A 111 21.38 7.11 2.93
N THR A 112 21.94 6.06 3.52
CA THR A 112 22.23 4.82 2.81
C THR A 112 20.91 4.12 2.46
N LEU A 113 20.83 3.54 1.26
CA LEU A 113 19.62 2.81 0.83
C LEU A 113 19.20 1.77 1.86
N ALA A 114 17.93 1.73 2.20
CA ALA A 114 17.34 0.84 3.20
C ALA A 114 17.82 1.05 4.65
N ALA A 115 18.55 2.12 4.94
CA ALA A 115 18.83 2.47 6.35
C ALA A 115 17.53 2.79 7.10
N LYS A 116 17.46 2.36 8.36
CA LYS A 116 16.32 2.66 9.22
C LYS A 116 16.32 4.15 9.58
N LEU A 117 15.17 4.79 9.46
CA LEU A 117 15.00 6.17 9.91
C LEU A 117 15.04 6.23 11.45
N PRO A 118 15.58 7.31 12.05
CA PRO A 118 15.58 7.50 13.51
C PRO A 118 14.19 7.39 14.12
N GLU A 119 13.20 7.99 13.47
CA GLU A 119 11.76 7.87 13.74
C GLU A 119 10.99 7.70 12.43
N PRO A 120 9.86 6.99 12.45
CA PRO A 120 8.99 6.93 11.26
C PRO A 120 8.51 8.32 10.88
N ILE A 121 8.54 8.62 9.58
CA ILE A 121 8.07 9.91 9.04
C ILE A 121 6.74 9.75 8.32
N PHE A 122 5.87 10.75 8.44
CA PHE A 122 4.64 10.87 7.69
C PHE A 122 4.92 11.61 6.39
N ASP A 123 4.69 10.93 5.26
CA ASP A 123 5.06 11.39 3.91
C ASP A 123 3.86 11.22 2.96
N PRO A 124 2.76 11.96 3.20
CA PRO A 124 1.50 11.75 2.48
C PRO A 124 1.54 12.21 1.04
N THR A 125 0.62 11.65 0.24
CA THR A 125 0.36 12.05 -1.14
C THR A 125 -1.11 12.43 -1.33
N THR A 126 -1.41 13.18 -2.40
CA THR A 126 -2.81 13.34 -2.83
C THR A 126 -3.34 11.98 -3.27
N LYS A 127 -4.65 11.75 -3.07
CA LYS A 127 -5.36 10.66 -3.73
C LYS A 127 -5.92 11.17 -5.06
N SER A 128 -5.09 11.11 -6.09
CA SER A 128 -5.39 11.60 -7.44
C SER A 128 -4.91 10.59 -8.49
N GLU A 129 -5.10 10.91 -9.76
CA GLU A 129 -4.61 10.07 -10.86
C GLU A 129 -3.09 9.87 -10.79
N HIS A 130 -2.37 10.91 -10.34
CA HIS A 130 -0.95 10.87 -10.02
C HIS A 130 -0.76 11.26 -8.57
N ASP A 131 -0.21 10.36 -7.76
CA ASP A 131 0.04 10.54 -6.34
C ASP A 131 1.11 11.63 -6.12
N ILE A 132 0.66 12.87 -5.87
CA ILE A 132 1.54 14.02 -5.67
C ILE A 132 1.93 14.11 -4.20
N PRO A 133 3.23 14.07 -3.85
CA PRO A 133 3.65 14.27 -2.47
C PRO A 133 3.26 15.64 -1.93
N VAL A 134 2.71 15.68 -0.74
CA VAL A 134 2.29 16.91 -0.07
C VAL A 134 2.78 16.95 1.36
N ASN A 135 3.23 18.12 1.80
CA ASN A 135 3.45 18.41 3.22
C ASN A 135 2.20 19.04 3.84
N LYS A 136 2.23 19.27 5.16
CA LYS A 136 1.11 19.87 5.89
C LYS A 136 0.62 21.18 5.24
N SER A 137 1.52 22.12 4.98
CA SER A 137 1.15 23.41 4.39
C SER A 137 0.44 23.25 3.04
N LYS A 138 0.97 22.38 2.18
CA LYS A 138 0.39 22.11 0.86
C LYS A 138 -0.96 21.42 0.94
N ALA A 139 -1.11 20.43 1.84
CA ALA A 139 -2.38 19.74 2.06
C ALA A 139 -3.49 20.71 2.54
N LEU A 140 -3.15 21.68 3.40
CA LEU A 140 -4.07 22.71 3.88
C LEU A 140 -4.39 23.73 2.77
N GLU A 141 -3.39 24.20 2.03
CA GLU A 141 -3.55 25.13 0.89
C GLU A 141 -4.50 24.54 -0.17
N MET A 142 -4.32 23.25 -0.49
CA MET A 142 -5.17 22.51 -1.43
C MET A 142 -6.53 22.14 -0.85
N LYS A 143 -6.80 22.44 0.43
CA LYS A 143 -8.05 22.09 1.14
C LYS A 143 -8.39 20.61 1.11
N LEU A 144 -7.39 19.75 1.11
CA LEU A 144 -7.57 18.30 1.18
C LEU A 144 -8.05 17.86 2.57
N VAL A 145 -7.55 18.53 3.60
CA VAL A 145 -7.85 18.28 5.01
C VAL A 145 -7.82 19.59 5.81
N THR A 146 -8.46 19.61 6.98
CA THR A 146 -8.23 20.67 7.99
C THR A 146 -6.93 20.40 8.74
N GLU A 147 -6.43 21.41 9.50
CA GLU A 147 -5.24 21.23 10.33
C GLU A 147 -5.43 20.14 11.39
N GLU A 148 -6.59 20.10 12.03
CA GLU A 148 -6.95 19.09 13.01
C GLU A 148 -6.95 17.68 12.39
N GLN A 149 -7.58 17.53 11.22
CA GLN A 149 -7.57 16.28 10.47
C GLN A 149 -6.15 15.85 10.12
N TYR A 150 -5.31 16.76 9.61
CA TYR A 150 -3.93 16.43 9.26
C TYR A 150 -3.14 15.91 10.46
N CYS A 151 -3.20 16.63 11.60
CA CYS A 151 -2.51 16.21 12.82
C CYS A 151 -2.99 14.84 13.34
N TRP A 152 -4.31 14.60 13.25
CA TRP A 152 -4.88 13.30 13.63
C TRP A 152 -4.41 12.17 12.71
N LEU A 153 -4.45 12.41 11.39
CA LEU A 153 -3.99 11.44 10.37
C LEU A 153 -2.51 11.10 10.53
N GLU A 154 -1.64 12.10 10.72
CA GLU A 154 -0.22 11.92 10.95
C GLU A 154 0.04 11.06 12.20
N LYS A 155 -0.51 11.47 13.34
CA LYS A 155 -0.35 10.76 14.62
C LYS A 155 -0.84 9.31 14.52
N THR A 156 -2.07 9.13 14.05
CA THR A 156 -2.71 7.82 14.00
C THR A 156 -2.02 6.89 13.00
N SER A 157 -1.60 7.41 11.83
CA SER A 157 -0.86 6.61 10.84
C SER A 157 0.47 6.12 11.37
N ILE A 158 1.21 6.97 12.10
CA ILE A 158 2.48 6.58 12.73
C ILE A 158 2.25 5.52 13.84
N GLU A 159 1.19 5.65 14.64
CA GLU A 159 0.84 4.66 15.67
C GLU A 159 0.48 3.31 15.04
N ILE A 160 -0.34 3.30 13.96
CA ILE A 160 -0.66 2.09 13.19
C ILE A 160 0.63 1.46 12.62
N TYR A 161 1.47 2.25 11.98
CA TYR A 161 2.75 1.76 11.45
C TYR A 161 3.60 1.10 12.53
N LYS A 162 3.78 1.74 13.69
CA LYS A 162 4.56 1.20 14.82
C LYS A 162 3.97 -0.14 15.30
N LYS A 163 2.64 -0.26 15.41
CA LYS A 163 1.96 -1.51 15.78
C LYS A 163 2.20 -2.61 14.74
N MET A 164 1.99 -2.32 13.46
CA MET A 164 2.19 -3.28 12.37
C MET A 164 3.68 -3.69 12.25
N ALA A 165 4.60 -2.74 12.37
CA ALA A 165 6.04 -3.00 12.35
C ALA A 165 6.47 -3.90 13.52
N HIS A 166 5.87 -3.73 14.71
CA HIS A 166 6.11 -4.61 15.86
C HIS A 166 5.62 -6.04 15.56
N ILE A 167 4.41 -6.21 15.05
CA ILE A 167 3.87 -7.53 14.66
C ILE A 167 4.77 -8.20 13.62
N ALA A 168 5.11 -7.49 12.55
CA ALA A 168 5.99 -8.00 11.51
C ALA A 168 7.37 -8.40 12.05
N ASN A 169 7.92 -7.57 12.95
CA ASN A 169 9.20 -7.84 13.57
C ASN A 169 9.25 -9.14 14.38
N ASN A 170 8.16 -9.49 15.05
CA ASN A 170 8.09 -10.69 15.89
C ASN A 170 8.06 -11.99 15.06
N VAL A 171 7.69 -11.91 13.79
CA VAL A 171 7.61 -13.07 12.87
C VAL A 171 8.69 -13.05 11.78
N GLY A 172 9.77 -12.27 12.00
CA GLY A 172 10.94 -12.28 11.13
C GLY A 172 10.86 -11.36 9.92
N PHE A 173 9.95 -10.37 9.93
CA PHE A 173 9.84 -9.38 8.88
C PHE A 173 10.17 -7.96 9.35
N ILE A 174 10.56 -7.12 8.40
CA ILE A 174 10.70 -5.67 8.51
C ILE A 174 9.59 -5.04 7.69
N LEU A 175 8.77 -4.19 8.32
CA LEU A 175 7.83 -3.30 7.62
C LEU A 175 8.57 -2.01 7.28
N ALA A 176 8.87 -1.78 6.00
CA ALA A 176 9.66 -0.62 5.60
C ALA A 176 8.85 0.66 5.46
N ASP A 177 7.68 0.56 4.88
CA ASP A 177 6.69 1.63 4.75
C ASP A 177 5.28 1.07 4.70
N LEU A 178 4.30 1.95 4.86
CA LEU A 178 2.88 1.62 4.88
C LEU A 178 2.09 2.77 4.27
N LYS A 179 1.09 2.47 3.44
CA LYS A 179 0.09 3.39 2.93
C LYS A 179 -1.26 3.08 3.57
N LEU A 180 -1.91 4.09 4.12
CA LEU A 180 -3.24 4.00 4.72
C LEU A 180 -4.18 5.01 4.05
N GLU A 181 -5.46 4.67 4.04
CA GLU A 181 -6.52 5.55 3.57
C GLU A 181 -7.60 5.68 4.65
N PHE A 182 -8.14 6.87 4.78
CA PHE A 182 -9.15 7.19 5.78
C PHE A 182 -10.35 7.89 5.14
N GLY A 183 -11.48 7.81 5.81
CA GLY A 183 -12.70 8.51 5.44
C GLY A 183 -13.43 9.06 6.64
N MET A 184 -14.48 9.83 6.38
CA MET A 184 -15.43 10.30 7.40
C MET A 184 -16.60 9.36 7.47
N LEU A 185 -16.86 8.79 8.63
CA LEU A 185 -18.01 7.97 8.96
C LEU A 185 -18.65 8.54 10.24
N ASP A 186 -19.91 8.93 10.18
CA ASP A 186 -20.67 9.49 11.32
C ASP A 186 -19.93 10.64 12.04
N GLY A 187 -19.25 11.50 11.26
CA GLY A 187 -18.49 12.62 11.79
C GLY A 187 -17.12 12.29 12.37
N GLN A 188 -16.69 11.03 12.33
CA GLN A 188 -15.41 10.57 12.84
C GLN A 188 -14.47 10.14 11.71
N ILE A 189 -13.17 10.43 11.84
CA ILE A 189 -12.15 9.88 10.94
C ILE A 189 -12.01 8.38 11.22
N THR A 190 -12.17 7.59 10.18
CA THR A 190 -12.25 6.13 10.24
C THR A 190 -11.29 5.52 9.22
N LEU A 191 -10.53 4.51 9.63
CA LEU A 191 -9.65 3.77 8.74
C LEU A 191 -10.47 3.03 7.69
N GLY A 192 -10.07 3.17 6.45
CA GLY A 192 -10.78 2.62 5.30
C GLY A 192 -9.92 1.88 4.32
N ASP A 193 -10.44 1.72 3.12
CA ASP A 193 -9.87 0.94 2.03
C ASP A 193 -9.55 -0.51 2.44
N SER A 194 -8.35 -0.98 2.22
CA SER A 194 -7.87 -2.31 2.64
C SER A 194 -6.37 -2.23 2.93
N ILE A 195 -5.87 -3.06 3.82
CA ILE A 195 -4.46 -3.14 4.17
C ILE A 195 -3.94 -4.52 3.79
N GLY A 196 -2.97 -4.58 2.92
CA GLY A 196 -2.36 -5.82 2.44
C GLY A 196 -0.99 -5.57 1.79
N PRO A 197 -0.39 -6.61 1.19
CA PRO A 197 0.95 -6.53 0.57
C PRO A 197 1.07 -5.51 -0.58
N ASP A 198 -0.03 -4.98 -1.09
CA ASP A 198 -0.02 -3.94 -2.11
C ASP A 198 0.16 -2.53 -1.51
N GLU A 199 -0.11 -2.36 -0.21
CA GLU A 199 -0.08 -1.10 0.53
C GLU A 199 1.16 -0.93 1.41
N TYR A 200 2.05 -1.94 1.51
CA TYR A 200 3.27 -1.85 2.30
C TYR A 200 4.46 -2.58 1.65
N ARG A 201 5.66 -2.31 2.14
CA ARG A 201 6.87 -3.10 1.85
C ARG A 201 7.24 -3.96 3.03
N LEU A 202 7.36 -5.26 2.76
CA LEU A 202 7.68 -6.27 3.77
C LEU A 202 8.96 -7.02 3.36
N TRP A 203 10.01 -6.90 4.17
CA TRP A 203 11.31 -7.50 3.92
C TRP A 203 11.63 -8.60 4.93
N PRO A 204 12.14 -9.78 4.54
CA PRO A 204 12.63 -10.78 5.48
C PRO A 204 13.88 -10.25 6.21
N LYS A 205 13.92 -10.41 7.54
CA LYS A 205 15.05 -9.95 8.34
C LYS A 205 16.34 -10.70 8.03
N GLU A 206 16.23 -11.98 7.67
CA GLU A 206 17.37 -12.86 7.43
C GLU A 206 18.19 -12.43 6.21
N SER A 207 17.56 -11.84 5.19
CA SER A 207 18.23 -11.35 3.97
C SER A 207 18.44 -9.83 3.96
N PHE A 208 18.00 -9.12 5.01
CA PHE A 208 18.08 -7.66 5.07
C PHE A 208 19.53 -7.14 5.12
N GLN A 209 19.87 -6.21 4.22
CA GLN A 209 21.18 -5.57 4.17
C GLN A 209 21.03 -4.08 3.80
N VAL A 210 21.52 -3.19 4.68
CA VAL A 210 21.64 -1.76 4.38
C VAL A 210 22.55 -1.55 3.17
N GLY A 211 22.21 -0.60 2.30
CA GLY A 211 22.94 -0.29 1.07
C GLY A 211 22.53 -1.12 -0.15
N LYS A 212 21.63 -2.09 0.01
CA LYS A 212 21.19 -2.97 -1.09
C LYS A 212 19.71 -2.84 -1.37
N ILE A 213 19.30 -3.27 -2.56
CA ILE A 213 17.90 -3.57 -2.87
C ILE A 213 17.48 -4.77 -2.03
N GLN A 214 16.31 -4.67 -1.39
CA GLN A 214 15.82 -5.69 -0.47
C GLN A 214 15.00 -6.74 -1.19
N GLU A 215 15.13 -7.98 -0.75
CA GLU A 215 14.13 -9.00 -1.05
C GLU A 215 12.78 -8.54 -0.46
N ALA A 216 11.68 -8.71 -1.22
CA ALA A 216 10.39 -8.20 -0.80
C ALA A 216 9.28 -9.27 -0.90
N TYR A 217 8.40 -9.29 0.10
CA TYR A 217 7.22 -10.15 0.16
C TYR A 217 5.94 -9.36 -0.17
N ASP A 218 6.08 -8.50 -1.17
CA ASP A 218 5.05 -7.59 -1.68
C ASP A 218 5.18 -7.47 -3.21
N LYS A 219 4.55 -6.47 -3.80
CA LYS A 219 4.57 -6.20 -5.25
C LYS A 219 5.95 -5.79 -5.81
N GLN A 220 6.96 -5.57 -4.96
CA GLN A 220 8.28 -5.09 -5.40
C GLN A 220 8.99 -6.10 -6.30
N LEU A 221 8.77 -7.42 -6.11
CA LEU A 221 9.34 -8.44 -7.00
C LEU A 221 9.00 -8.20 -8.48
N LEU A 222 7.74 -7.88 -8.78
CA LEU A 222 7.32 -7.54 -10.14
C LEU A 222 7.97 -6.24 -10.62
N ARG A 223 8.03 -5.21 -9.76
CA ARG A 223 8.65 -3.94 -10.10
C ARG A 223 10.14 -4.09 -10.41
N ASP A 224 10.85 -4.89 -9.62
CA ASP A 224 12.28 -5.15 -9.81
C ASP A 224 12.53 -5.88 -11.14
N TRP A 225 11.71 -6.88 -11.44
CA TRP A 225 11.77 -7.58 -12.73
C TRP A 225 11.50 -6.62 -13.90
N LEU A 226 10.49 -5.79 -13.83
CA LEU A 226 10.18 -4.80 -14.87
C LEU A 226 11.32 -3.81 -15.07
N THR A 227 11.89 -3.31 -13.98
CA THR A 227 13.01 -2.35 -14.02
C THR A 227 14.26 -3.01 -14.62
N ALA A 228 14.61 -4.21 -14.18
CA ALA A 228 15.77 -4.97 -14.66
C ALA A 228 15.69 -5.29 -16.17
N ASN A 229 14.48 -5.43 -16.71
CA ASN A 229 14.25 -5.69 -18.13
C ASN A 229 13.93 -4.42 -18.96
N GLY A 230 14.07 -3.23 -18.36
CA GLY A 230 13.88 -1.95 -19.07
C GLY A 230 12.42 -1.55 -19.30
N TYR A 231 11.45 -2.32 -18.84
CA TYR A 231 10.03 -2.05 -19.07
C TYR A 231 9.55 -0.78 -18.36
N GLN A 232 10.08 -0.47 -17.18
CA GLN A 232 9.75 0.79 -16.52
C GLN A 232 10.04 1.99 -17.41
N LYS A 233 11.25 2.03 -18.02
CA LYS A 233 11.61 3.10 -18.94
C LYS A 233 10.71 3.14 -20.17
N GLN A 234 10.36 1.96 -20.74
CA GLN A 234 9.45 1.89 -21.88
C GLN A 234 8.06 2.45 -21.56
N PHE A 235 7.57 2.22 -20.33
CA PHE A 235 6.29 2.79 -19.86
C PHE A 235 6.35 4.30 -19.74
N ASP A 236 7.46 4.83 -19.21
CA ASP A 236 7.66 6.27 -19.07
C ASP A 236 7.78 6.93 -20.45
N ASP A 237 8.60 6.38 -21.35
CA ASP A 237 8.77 6.86 -22.73
C ASP A 237 7.42 6.87 -23.51
N ALA A 238 6.59 5.83 -23.33
CA ALA A 238 5.27 5.76 -23.96
C ALA A 238 4.34 6.89 -23.48
N ARG A 239 4.30 7.14 -22.15
CA ARG A 239 3.51 8.24 -21.57
C ARG A 239 3.98 9.60 -22.05
N ASP A 240 5.29 9.82 -22.10
CA ASP A 240 5.89 11.08 -22.56
C ASP A 240 5.54 11.38 -24.02
N THR A 241 5.27 10.34 -24.82
CA THR A 241 4.81 10.47 -26.22
C THR A 241 3.29 10.41 -26.38
N GLY A 242 2.51 10.35 -25.27
CA GLY A 242 1.06 10.28 -25.29
C GLY A 242 0.50 8.93 -25.73
N GLN A 243 1.31 7.87 -25.64
CA GLN A 243 0.91 6.49 -25.94
C GLN A 243 0.57 5.72 -24.66
N GLU A 244 -0.35 4.77 -24.76
CA GLU A 244 -0.60 3.86 -23.65
C GLU A 244 0.54 2.84 -23.52
N PRO A 245 1.11 2.66 -22.32
CA PRO A 245 2.12 1.63 -22.09
C PRO A 245 1.57 0.23 -22.31
N VAL A 246 2.32 -0.61 -23.00
CA VAL A 246 1.96 -2.01 -23.26
C VAL A 246 2.60 -2.91 -22.22
N ALA A 247 1.76 -3.63 -21.45
CA ALA A 247 2.24 -4.60 -20.46
C ALA A 247 2.91 -5.81 -21.14
N PRO A 248 4.13 -6.17 -20.74
CA PRO A 248 4.75 -7.42 -21.18
C PRO A 248 4.07 -8.63 -20.52
N GLU A 249 4.33 -9.80 -21.07
CA GLU A 249 3.95 -11.05 -20.42
C GLU A 249 4.85 -11.32 -19.21
N ILE A 250 4.25 -11.59 -18.04
CA ILE A 250 4.99 -11.90 -16.82
C ILE A 250 5.44 -13.37 -16.88
N PRO A 251 6.74 -13.68 -16.69
CA PRO A 251 7.21 -15.05 -16.66
C PRO A 251 6.55 -15.89 -15.56
N GLN A 252 6.28 -17.15 -15.83
CA GLN A 252 5.58 -18.05 -14.90
C GLN A 252 6.31 -18.24 -13.56
N ASP A 253 7.65 -18.20 -13.57
CA ASP A 253 8.44 -18.27 -12.34
C ASP A 253 8.29 -17.01 -11.47
N ILE A 254 8.10 -15.83 -12.06
CA ILE A 254 7.79 -14.59 -11.34
C ILE A 254 6.38 -14.68 -10.73
N ILE A 255 5.39 -15.14 -11.50
CA ILE A 255 4.02 -15.37 -10.99
C ILE A 255 4.03 -16.33 -9.80
N ALA A 256 4.70 -17.49 -9.95
CA ALA A 256 4.79 -18.48 -8.90
C ALA A 256 5.47 -17.94 -7.62
N LYS A 257 6.57 -17.22 -7.77
CA LYS A 257 7.27 -16.57 -6.64
C LYS A 257 6.42 -15.49 -5.97
N MET A 258 5.66 -14.71 -6.74
CA MET A 258 4.74 -13.73 -6.16
C MET A 258 3.66 -14.42 -5.33
N THR A 259 3.03 -15.46 -5.88
CA THR A 259 2.02 -16.25 -5.16
C THR A 259 2.58 -16.82 -3.86
N GLU A 260 3.74 -17.48 -3.92
CA GLU A 260 4.41 -18.03 -2.74
C GLU A 260 4.67 -16.96 -1.68
N ARG A 261 5.21 -15.80 -2.08
CA ARG A 261 5.53 -14.70 -1.15
C ARG A 261 4.28 -14.10 -0.51
N TYR A 262 3.20 -13.90 -1.26
CA TYR A 262 1.93 -13.41 -0.71
C TYR A 262 1.35 -14.38 0.31
N VAL A 263 1.33 -15.69 0.00
CA VAL A 263 0.85 -16.74 0.91
C VAL A 263 1.74 -16.81 2.16
N THR A 264 3.06 -16.88 1.99
CA THR A 264 4.01 -16.93 3.10
C THR A 264 3.92 -15.71 4.02
N ALA A 265 3.76 -14.50 3.44
CA ALA A 265 3.57 -13.29 4.23
C ALA A 265 2.30 -13.38 5.08
N TYR A 266 1.19 -13.86 4.49
CA TYR A 266 -0.05 -14.04 5.21
C TYR A 266 0.10 -15.05 6.36
N GLU A 267 0.60 -16.22 6.08
CA GLU A 267 0.73 -17.30 7.08
C GLU A 267 1.64 -16.92 8.23
N LYS A 268 2.78 -16.27 7.95
CA LYS A 268 3.71 -15.81 8.98
C LYS A 268 3.13 -14.67 9.83
N LEU A 269 2.51 -13.66 9.19
CA LEU A 269 1.98 -12.49 9.90
C LEU A 269 0.74 -12.82 10.75
N THR A 270 -0.09 -13.70 10.27
CA THR A 270 -1.38 -14.01 10.93
C THR A 270 -1.31 -15.26 11.80
N GLY A 271 -0.35 -16.16 11.57
CA GLY A 271 -0.29 -17.49 12.18
C GLY A 271 -1.39 -18.43 11.68
N LYS A 272 -2.07 -18.10 10.60
CA LYS A 272 -3.17 -18.90 10.00
C LYS A 272 -2.76 -19.41 8.64
N SER A 273 -3.19 -20.62 8.28
CA SER A 273 -3.10 -21.10 6.90
C SER A 273 -4.06 -20.33 5.99
N LEU A 274 -3.63 -20.12 4.74
CA LEU A 274 -4.45 -19.45 3.73
C LEU A 274 -5.47 -20.44 3.13
#